data_ed8bcd647b640d9f0e4eab6f6b65959f
#
_entry.id   ed8bcd647b640d9f0e4eab6f6b65959f
#
_cell.length_a   1.000
_cell.length_b   1.000
_cell.length_c   1.000
_cell.angle_alpha   90.00
_cell.angle_beta   90.00
_cell.angle_gamma   90.00
#
_symmetry.space_group_name_H-M   'P 1'
#
loop_
_entity.id
_entity.type
_entity.pdbx_description
1 polymer ?
#
loop_
_entity_poly.entity_id
_entity_poly.type
_entity_poly.pdbx_seq_one_letter_code
_entity_poly.pdbx_strand_id
1 'polypeptide(L)'
;MSNEIKRQPTLINADYLKAYSMFPKNYDISDIENFIPIAEQIHILPILGLSLYEELIEQVSNNTLTDVNSTLLLEIYKVEGIAVLYESLPFVWANITEVGITKGNSDNSQSVDNKDISYLNTHIKSQLDYSKRYLTNWLNTYASNFPLYTRE
;
A
#
# COMPACT_ATOMS: atom_id res chain seq x y z
N MET A 1 32.75 -9.08 -8.00
CA MET A 1 31.51 -8.28 -8.05
C MET A 1 30.36 -9.18 -7.61
N SER A 2 29.85 -8.98 -6.41
CA SER A 2 28.64 -9.66 -5.98
C SER A 2 27.45 -9.02 -6.67
N ASN A 3 26.76 -9.75 -7.55
CA ASN A 3 25.45 -9.38 -8.05
C ASN A 3 24.44 -9.55 -6.92
N GLU A 4 24.52 -8.67 -5.93
CA GLU A 4 23.44 -8.59 -4.95
C GLU A 4 22.20 -8.05 -5.65
N ILE A 5 21.17 -8.86 -5.71
CA ILE A 5 19.85 -8.43 -6.15
C ILE A 5 19.36 -7.45 -5.08
N LYS A 6 19.58 -6.16 -5.32
CA LYS A 6 19.04 -5.11 -4.45
C LYS A 6 17.54 -5.06 -4.60
N ARG A 7 16.82 -4.97 -3.47
CA ARG A 7 15.38 -4.69 -3.51
C ARG A 7 15.13 -3.43 -4.31
N GLN A 8 14.09 -3.45 -5.13
CA GLN A 8 13.64 -2.28 -5.87
C GLN A 8 13.28 -1.17 -4.87
N PRO A 9 13.73 0.08 -5.05
CA PRO A 9 13.36 1.17 -4.17
C PRO A 9 11.84 1.44 -4.25
N THR A 10 11.25 1.79 -3.11
CA THR A 10 9.84 2.10 -2.96
C THR A 10 9.64 3.47 -2.33
N LEU A 11 8.46 4.06 -2.52
CA LEU A 11 8.11 5.35 -1.92
C LEU A 11 7.91 5.26 -0.41
N ILE A 12 7.25 4.18 0.04
CA ILE A 12 7.00 3.94 1.45
C ILE A 12 7.96 2.86 1.98
N ASN A 13 8.40 3.02 3.22
CA ASN A 13 9.12 1.96 3.94
C ASN A 13 8.18 1.25 4.93
N ALA A 14 8.67 0.17 5.55
CA ALA A 14 7.90 -0.63 6.50
C ALA A 14 7.40 0.18 7.71
N ASP A 15 8.22 1.12 8.22
CA ASP A 15 7.85 1.93 9.39
C ASP A 15 6.70 2.89 9.08
N TYR A 16 6.75 3.56 7.94
CA TYR A 16 5.65 4.42 7.48
C TYR A 16 4.42 3.62 7.09
N LEU A 17 4.60 2.44 6.49
CA LEU A 17 3.48 1.56 6.18
C LEU A 17 2.71 1.19 7.46
N LYS A 18 3.43 0.87 8.53
CA LYS A 18 2.83 0.54 9.83
C LYS A 18 2.02 1.71 10.40
N ALA A 19 2.47 2.94 10.18
CA ALA A 19 1.77 4.14 10.64
C ALA A 19 0.49 4.44 9.84
N TYR A 20 0.47 4.13 8.54
CA TYR A 20 -0.63 4.47 7.63
C TYR A 20 -1.53 3.28 7.27
N SER A 21 -1.21 2.08 7.73
CA SER A 21 -2.01 0.88 7.46
C SER A 21 -3.03 0.62 8.57
N MET A 22 -4.05 -0.17 8.23
CA MET A 22 -5.05 -0.67 9.18
C MET A 22 -4.61 -1.97 9.87
N PHE A 23 -3.37 -2.40 9.69
CA PHE A 23 -2.87 -3.59 10.36
C PHE A 23 -2.78 -3.38 11.87
N PRO A 24 -3.09 -4.40 12.69
CA PRO A 24 -2.89 -4.32 14.14
C PRO A 24 -1.44 -3.96 14.48
N LYS A 25 -1.24 -3.20 15.54
CA LYS A 25 0.11 -2.71 15.95
C LYS A 25 1.11 -3.82 16.22
N ASN A 26 0.62 -4.98 16.62
CA ASN A 26 1.42 -6.18 16.91
C ASN A 26 1.55 -7.14 15.73
N TYR A 27 1.03 -6.77 14.55
CA TYR A 27 1.22 -7.55 13.33
C TYR A 27 2.65 -7.41 12.83
N ASP A 28 3.26 -8.52 12.42
CA ASP A 28 4.61 -8.50 11.86
C ASP A 28 4.59 -7.95 10.43
N ILE A 29 5.07 -6.73 10.29
CA ILE A 29 5.07 -6.02 9.00
C ILE A 29 5.99 -6.70 7.97
N SER A 30 6.95 -7.53 8.42
CA SER A 30 7.86 -8.23 7.50
C SER A 30 7.11 -9.17 6.56
N ASP A 31 5.96 -9.70 6.97
CA ASP A 31 5.13 -10.59 6.16
C ASP A 31 4.45 -9.86 4.99
N ILE A 32 4.27 -8.56 5.09
CA ILE A 32 3.54 -7.76 4.10
C ILE A 32 4.42 -6.77 3.33
N GLU A 33 5.63 -6.51 3.79
CA GLU A 33 6.52 -5.52 3.15
C GLU A 33 6.85 -5.87 1.69
N ASN A 34 6.82 -7.16 1.33
CA ASN A 34 7.04 -7.62 -0.04
C ASN A 34 5.90 -7.22 -1.00
N PHE A 35 4.74 -6.84 -0.47
CA PHE A 35 3.61 -6.34 -1.26
C PHE A 35 3.69 -4.84 -1.56
N ILE A 36 4.62 -4.11 -0.97
CA ILE A 36 4.80 -2.67 -1.21
C ILE A 36 5.11 -2.40 -2.69
N PRO A 37 6.11 -3.05 -3.32
CA PRO A 37 6.42 -2.76 -4.72
C PRO A 37 5.25 -3.01 -5.67
N ILE A 38 4.52 -4.10 -5.48
CA ILE A 38 3.39 -4.43 -6.34
C ILE A 38 2.22 -3.46 -6.14
N ALA A 39 1.96 -3.05 -4.90
CA ALA A 39 0.92 -2.07 -4.59
C ALA A 39 1.23 -0.71 -5.22
N GLU A 40 2.47 -0.27 -5.18
CA GLU A 40 2.91 0.97 -5.83
C GLU A 40 2.76 0.90 -7.35
N GLN A 41 3.17 -0.20 -7.96
CA GLN A 41 3.07 -0.38 -9.41
C GLN A 41 1.62 -0.43 -9.91
N ILE A 42 0.74 -1.09 -9.19
CA ILE A 42 -0.65 -1.26 -9.62
C ILE A 42 -1.49 -0.02 -9.30
N HIS A 43 -1.30 0.60 -8.13
CA HIS A 43 -2.23 1.60 -7.60
C HIS A 43 -1.69 3.03 -7.59
N ILE A 44 -0.39 3.22 -7.45
CA ILE A 44 0.22 4.55 -7.32
C ILE A 44 0.78 5.04 -8.65
N LEU A 45 1.60 4.24 -9.30
CA LEU A 45 2.24 4.61 -10.56
C LEU A 45 1.24 5.08 -11.64
N PRO A 46 0.08 4.41 -11.86
CA PRO A 46 -0.89 4.88 -12.84
C PRO A 46 -1.49 6.26 -12.53
N ILE A 47 -1.57 6.64 -11.27
CA ILE A 47 -2.07 7.95 -10.85
C ILE A 47 -1.03 9.05 -11.08
N LEU A 48 0.22 8.80 -10.69
CA LEU A 48 1.29 9.78 -10.77
C LEU A 48 1.83 9.97 -12.19
N GLY A 49 1.84 8.90 -12.96
CA GLY A 49 2.63 8.80 -14.18
C GLY A 49 4.10 8.49 -13.88
N LEU A 50 4.79 7.93 -14.86
CA LEU A 50 6.15 7.41 -14.68
C LEU A 50 7.15 8.51 -14.28
N SER A 51 7.08 9.70 -14.92
CA SER A 51 8.04 10.77 -14.69
C SER A 51 7.99 11.30 -13.25
N LEU A 52 6.80 11.54 -12.72
CA LEU A 52 6.63 12.00 -11.34
C LEU A 52 6.99 10.91 -10.33
N TYR A 53 6.61 9.67 -10.62
CA TYR A 53 6.95 8.52 -9.78
C TYR A 53 8.48 8.35 -9.66
N GLU A 54 9.20 8.40 -10.78
CA GLU A 54 10.67 8.28 -10.79
C GLU A 54 11.35 9.44 -10.04
N GLU A 55 10.85 10.67 -10.19
CA GLU A 55 11.35 11.81 -9.42
C GLU A 55 11.21 11.59 -7.91
N LEU A 56 10.05 11.14 -7.46
CA LEU A 56 9.80 10.86 -6.05
C LEU A 56 10.69 9.72 -5.54
N ILE A 57 10.84 8.64 -6.29
CA ILE A 57 11.74 7.53 -5.95
C ILE A 57 13.18 8.02 -5.78
N GLU A 58 13.66 8.84 -6.70
CA GLU A 58 15.01 9.40 -6.64
C GLU A 58 15.20 10.29 -5.40
N GLN A 59 14.25 11.18 -5.15
CA GLN A 59 14.32 12.07 -3.99
C GLN A 59 14.23 11.33 -2.66
N VAL A 60 13.38 10.32 -2.56
CA VAL A 60 13.29 9.46 -1.35
C VAL A 60 14.59 8.68 -1.16
N SER A 61 15.12 8.08 -2.23
CA SER A 61 16.33 7.26 -2.16
C SER A 61 17.56 8.07 -1.80
N ASN A 62 17.66 9.31 -2.29
CA ASN A 62 18.81 10.21 -2.07
C ASN A 62 18.61 11.13 -0.86
N ASN A 63 17.49 11.04 -0.16
CA ASN A 63 17.13 11.93 0.95
C ASN A 63 17.15 13.42 0.55
N THR A 64 16.66 13.71 -0.64
CA THR A 64 16.60 15.07 -1.22
C THR A 64 15.16 15.54 -1.47
N LEU A 65 14.22 15.00 -0.69
CA LEU A 65 12.80 15.28 -0.84
C LEU A 65 12.52 16.77 -0.63
N THR A 66 11.89 17.40 -1.63
CA THR A 66 11.46 18.80 -1.52
C THR A 66 10.23 18.93 -0.62
N ASP A 67 10.00 20.14 -0.07
CA ASP A 67 8.82 20.40 0.77
C ASP A 67 7.51 20.15 0.00
N VAL A 68 7.47 20.53 -1.27
CA VAL A 68 6.31 20.30 -2.14
C VAL A 68 6.07 18.81 -2.35
N ASN A 69 7.11 18.05 -2.69
CA ASN A 69 6.99 16.61 -2.91
C ASN A 69 6.72 15.85 -1.59
N SER A 70 7.15 16.38 -0.45
CA SER A 70 6.81 15.76 0.84
C SER A 70 5.32 15.85 1.16
N THR A 71 4.64 16.93 0.76
CA THR A 71 3.18 17.03 0.91
C THR A 71 2.45 16.01 0.06
N LEU A 72 2.90 15.80 -1.18
CA LEU A 72 2.36 14.76 -2.07
C LEU A 72 2.60 13.38 -1.50
N LEU A 73 3.79 13.12 -0.98
CA LEU A 73 4.16 11.81 -0.45
C LEU A 73 3.26 11.40 0.73
N LEU A 74 2.88 12.34 1.60
CA LEU A 74 1.94 12.07 2.69
C LEU A 74 0.55 11.67 2.16
N GLU A 75 0.08 12.29 1.09
CA GLU A 75 -1.18 11.91 0.46
C GLU A 75 -1.08 10.52 -0.21
N ILE A 76 0.06 10.21 -0.82
CA ILE A 76 0.33 8.88 -1.38
C ILE A 76 0.31 7.80 -0.29
N TYR A 77 0.92 8.05 0.86
CA TYR A 77 0.98 7.06 1.95
C TYR A 77 -0.41 6.62 2.44
N LYS A 78 -1.38 7.51 2.44
CA LYS A 78 -2.76 7.18 2.79
C LYS A 78 -3.37 6.15 1.83
N VAL A 79 -3.05 6.24 0.55
CA VAL A 79 -3.47 5.27 -0.45
C VAL A 79 -2.68 3.97 -0.33
N GLU A 80 -1.37 4.06 -0.16
CA GLU A 80 -0.50 2.88 -0.06
C GLU A 80 -0.84 1.98 1.12
N GLY A 81 -1.18 2.55 2.27
CA GLY A 81 -1.59 1.76 3.43
C GLY A 81 -2.77 0.85 3.13
N ILE A 82 -3.75 1.34 2.38
CA ILE A 82 -4.93 0.55 1.96
C ILE A 82 -4.57 -0.39 0.81
N ALA A 83 -3.74 0.06 -0.14
CA ALA A 83 -3.34 -0.73 -1.30
C ALA A 83 -2.54 -1.98 -0.90
N VAL A 84 -1.59 -1.83 0.02
CA VAL A 84 -0.82 -2.97 0.54
C VAL A 84 -1.72 -3.95 1.29
N LEU A 85 -2.65 -3.45 2.09
CA LEU A 85 -3.64 -4.29 2.75
C LEU A 85 -4.47 -5.08 1.72
N TYR A 86 -4.97 -4.42 0.70
CA TYR A 86 -5.76 -5.06 -0.36
C TYR A 86 -4.99 -6.17 -1.08
N GLU A 87 -3.75 -5.89 -1.48
CA GLU A 87 -2.91 -6.85 -2.22
C GLU A 87 -2.44 -8.02 -1.34
N SER A 88 -2.18 -7.78 -0.07
CA SER A 88 -1.69 -8.80 0.86
C SER A 88 -2.79 -9.67 1.48
N LEU A 89 -4.04 -9.20 1.47
CA LEU A 89 -5.14 -9.80 2.23
C LEU A 89 -5.35 -11.30 1.95
N PRO A 90 -5.35 -11.79 0.71
CA PRO A 90 -5.53 -13.22 0.46
C PRO A 90 -4.47 -14.10 1.12
N PHE A 91 -3.24 -13.62 1.19
CA PHE A 91 -2.10 -14.33 1.78
C PHE A 91 -2.10 -14.27 3.31
N VAL A 92 -2.38 -13.09 3.86
CA VAL A 92 -2.51 -12.86 5.31
C VAL A 92 -3.67 -13.69 5.86
N TRP A 93 -4.79 -13.71 5.13
CA TRP A 93 -5.96 -14.47 5.50
C TRP A 93 -5.71 -15.98 5.52
N ALA A 94 -5.01 -16.51 4.51
CA ALA A 94 -4.64 -17.92 4.47
C ALA A 94 -3.82 -18.30 5.70
N ASN A 95 -2.86 -17.49 6.12
CA ASN A 95 -2.08 -17.72 7.34
C ASN A 95 -2.93 -17.65 8.60
N ILE A 96 -3.84 -16.73 8.71
CA ILE A 96 -4.76 -16.59 9.85
C ILE A 96 -5.67 -17.82 9.96
N THR A 97 -6.19 -18.33 8.84
CA THR A 97 -7.04 -19.51 8.84
C THR A 97 -6.28 -20.78 9.17
N GLU A 98 -5.05 -20.94 8.70
CA GLU A 98 -4.20 -22.09 9.08
C GLU A 98 -3.90 -22.08 10.60
N VAL A 99 -3.53 -20.92 11.16
CA VAL A 99 -3.28 -20.78 12.60
C VAL A 99 -4.57 -20.89 13.42
N GLY A 100 -5.69 -20.39 12.90
CA GLY A 100 -7.00 -20.46 13.55
C GLY A 100 -7.55 -21.85 13.65
N ILE A 101 -7.34 -22.70 12.63
CA ILE A 101 -7.78 -24.11 12.61
C ILE A 101 -7.08 -24.92 13.70
N THR A 102 -5.83 -24.59 14.04
CA THR A 102 -5.06 -25.31 15.07
C THR A 102 -5.40 -24.88 16.50
N LYS A 103 -6.03 -23.72 16.69
CA LYS A 103 -6.40 -23.20 18.02
C LYS A 103 -7.85 -23.46 18.42
N GLY A 104 -8.68 -23.93 17.50
CA GLY A 104 -10.11 -24.00 17.69
C GLY A 104 -10.65 -25.41 17.81
N ASN A 105 -10.29 -26.14 18.85
CA ASN A 105 -11.01 -27.36 19.25
C ASN A 105 -12.17 -27.04 20.23
N SER A 106 -12.81 -25.89 20.08
CA SER A 106 -14.08 -25.63 20.76
C SER A 106 -15.21 -25.76 19.76
N ASP A 107 -16.22 -26.51 20.08
CA ASP A 107 -17.41 -26.83 19.27
C ASP A 107 -18.21 -25.60 18.76
N ASN A 108 -17.71 -24.39 18.95
CA ASN A 108 -18.34 -23.12 18.57
C ASN A 108 -17.48 -22.22 17.69
N SER A 109 -16.32 -22.66 17.21
CA SER A 109 -15.58 -21.87 16.21
C SER A 109 -16.15 -22.18 14.82
N GLN A 110 -17.11 -21.40 14.39
CA GLN A 110 -17.48 -21.39 12.97
C GLN A 110 -16.22 -21.04 12.17
N SER A 111 -15.87 -21.92 11.24
CA SER A 111 -14.90 -21.59 10.20
C SER A 111 -15.30 -20.25 9.59
N VAL A 112 -14.39 -19.28 9.61
CA VAL A 112 -14.62 -18.00 8.96
C VAL A 112 -14.93 -18.29 7.49
N ASP A 113 -16.18 -18.06 7.10
CA ASP A 113 -16.72 -18.44 5.80
C ASP A 113 -16.05 -17.62 4.70
N ASN A 114 -15.89 -18.19 3.52
CA ASN A 114 -15.46 -17.52 2.30
C ASN A 114 -16.27 -16.26 1.99
N LYS A 115 -17.51 -16.18 2.46
CA LYS A 115 -18.37 -15.00 2.36
C LYS A 115 -17.84 -13.82 3.16
N ASP A 116 -17.28 -14.07 4.35
CA ASP A 116 -16.73 -13.01 5.19
C ASP A 116 -15.47 -12.41 4.56
N ILE A 117 -14.64 -13.23 3.93
CA ILE A 117 -13.46 -12.79 3.18
C ILE A 117 -13.89 -11.94 1.98
N SER A 118 -14.87 -12.40 1.21
CA SER A 118 -15.39 -11.66 0.05
C SER A 118 -15.99 -10.32 0.46
N TYR A 119 -16.72 -10.27 1.55
CA TYR A 119 -17.27 -9.03 2.10
C TYR A 119 -16.16 -8.05 2.51
N LEU A 120 -15.19 -8.52 3.27
CA LEU A 120 -14.06 -7.71 3.72
C LEU A 120 -13.23 -7.21 2.52
N ASN A 121 -12.95 -8.07 1.56
CA ASN A 121 -12.21 -7.71 0.35
C ASN A 121 -12.94 -6.65 -0.48
N THR A 122 -14.25 -6.78 -0.64
CA THR A 122 -15.10 -5.80 -1.33
C THR A 122 -15.10 -4.46 -0.61
N HIS A 123 -15.17 -4.47 0.72
CA HIS A 123 -15.12 -3.26 1.53
C HIS A 123 -13.78 -2.53 1.40
N ILE A 124 -12.68 -3.26 1.53
CA ILE A 124 -11.32 -2.70 1.37
C ILE A 124 -11.12 -2.15 -0.04
N LYS A 125 -11.60 -2.86 -1.07
CA LYS A 125 -11.55 -2.38 -2.45
C LYS A 125 -12.29 -1.06 -2.63
N SER A 126 -13.46 -0.91 -2.04
CA SER A 126 -14.23 0.33 -2.08
C SER A 126 -13.48 1.49 -1.43
N GLN A 127 -12.83 1.24 -0.29
CA GLN A 127 -12.00 2.22 0.40
C GLN A 127 -10.78 2.61 -0.45
N LEU A 128 -10.15 1.63 -1.08
CA LEU A 128 -9.01 1.85 -1.97
C LEU A 128 -9.40 2.70 -3.17
N ASP A 129 -10.50 2.37 -3.84
CA ASP A 129 -11.00 3.10 -5.00
C ASP A 129 -11.34 4.55 -4.64
N TYR A 130 -11.94 4.77 -3.48
CA TYR A 130 -12.20 6.11 -2.96
C TYR A 130 -10.90 6.89 -2.72
N SER A 131 -9.94 6.28 -2.05
CA SER A 131 -8.65 6.91 -1.74
C SER A 131 -7.87 7.25 -3.00
N LYS A 132 -7.90 6.40 -4.01
CA LYS A 132 -7.27 6.65 -5.31
C LYS A 132 -7.91 7.84 -6.03
N ARG A 133 -9.24 7.93 -6.02
CA ARG A 133 -9.95 9.10 -6.59
C ARG A 133 -9.63 10.38 -5.83
N TYR A 134 -9.54 10.30 -4.51
CA TYR A 134 -9.16 11.44 -3.69
C TYR A 134 -7.75 11.94 -4.07
N LEU A 135 -6.78 11.04 -4.19
CA LEU A 135 -5.41 11.39 -4.58
C LEU A 135 -5.39 12.02 -5.99
N THR A 136 -6.12 11.46 -6.94
CA THR A 136 -6.23 12.01 -8.30
C THR A 136 -6.81 13.42 -8.28
N ASN A 137 -7.86 13.65 -7.54
CA ASN A 137 -8.49 14.97 -7.41
C ASN A 137 -7.56 15.97 -6.73
N TRP A 138 -6.84 15.53 -5.70
CA TRP A 138 -5.84 16.35 -5.01
C TRP A 138 -4.72 16.78 -5.97
N LEU A 139 -4.17 15.84 -6.73
CA LEU A 139 -3.15 16.13 -7.74
C LEU A 139 -3.67 17.09 -8.83
N ASN A 140 -4.89 16.88 -9.30
CA ASN A 140 -5.49 17.78 -10.30
C ASN A 140 -5.68 19.20 -9.74
N THR A 141 -6.01 19.31 -8.47
CA THR A 141 -6.18 20.61 -7.79
C THR A 141 -4.85 21.36 -7.68
N TYR A 142 -3.79 20.65 -7.33
CA TYR A 142 -2.45 21.21 -7.10
C TYR A 142 -1.46 20.93 -8.24
N ALA A 143 -1.96 20.63 -9.43
CA ALA A 143 -1.14 20.21 -10.58
C ALA A 143 -0.05 21.22 -10.94
N SER A 144 -0.26 22.51 -10.71
CA SER A 144 0.74 23.56 -10.97
C SER A 144 2.01 23.40 -10.14
N ASN A 145 1.94 22.72 -8.99
CA ASN A 145 3.09 22.45 -8.14
C ASN A 145 3.89 21.20 -8.55
N PHE A 146 3.34 20.42 -9.50
CA PHE A 146 3.92 19.15 -9.94
C PHE A 146 4.05 19.14 -11.47
N PRO A 147 5.11 19.78 -12.02
CA PRO A 147 5.25 19.93 -13.47
C PRO A 147 5.39 18.60 -14.22
N LEU A 148 5.85 17.53 -13.55
CA LEU A 148 5.94 16.21 -14.16
C LEU A 148 4.62 15.43 -14.13
N TYR A 149 3.62 15.93 -13.43
CA TYR A 149 2.30 15.33 -13.42
C TYR A 149 1.53 15.70 -14.68
N THR A 150 1.14 14.69 -15.44
CA THR A 150 0.31 14.87 -16.64
C THR A 150 -1.13 14.50 -16.32
N ARG A 151 -2.04 15.46 -16.43
CA ARG A 151 -3.47 15.19 -16.30
C ARG A 151 -3.92 14.26 -17.42
N GLU A 152 -4.57 13.20 -17.04
CA GLU A 152 -5.39 12.44 -17.98
C GLU A 152 -6.76 13.12 -18.15
#